data_5f93f828c6ddf6c4fb4db94b99e53fad
#
_entry.id   5f93f828c6ddf6c4fb4db94b99e53fad
#
_cell.length_a   1.000
_cell.length_b   1.000
_cell.length_c   1.000
_cell.angle_alpha   90.00
_cell.angle_beta   90.00
_cell.angle_gamma   90.00
#
_symmetry.space_group_name_H-M   'P 1'
#
loop_
_entity.id
_entity.type
_entity.pdbx_description
1 polymer ?
#
loop_
_entity_poly.entity_id
_entity_poly.type
_entity_poly.pdbx_seq_one_letter_code
_entity_poly.pdbx_strand_id
1 'polypeptide(L)'
;LTRADIKRRPPDILLTNYKQLEFLLIRKDDRHLFTSALRYLVLDELHSYRGALATEIACLLRRIRAHSGLKPGQLTAIGTSATVSSSSEGQAALAEFASELFGETVRPDDIIGESVEPPAAIAKPWLGPLPSITDEDIAGLDCSNAEQVMRLAERVAGRACPPGSDITDRLTALLKDNRLAYALEACLIK
;
A
#
# COMPACT_ATOMS: atom_id res chain seq x y z
N LEU A 1 17.42 -21.38 -10.27
CA LEU A 1 18.61 -20.53 -10.53
C LEU A 1 19.66 -20.81 -9.46
N THR A 2 20.80 -21.25 -9.87
CA THR A 2 21.95 -21.44 -8.97
C THR A 2 22.75 -20.13 -8.85
N ARG A 3 23.60 -20.02 -7.82
CA ARG A 3 24.49 -18.86 -7.67
C ARG A 3 25.42 -18.70 -8.89
N ALA A 4 25.81 -19.81 -9.51
CA ALA A 4 26.64 -19.80 -10.70
C ALA A 4 25.89 -19.23 -11.94
N ASP A 5 24.58 -19.47 -12.01
CA ASP A 5 23.74 -18.92 -13.09
C ASP A 5 23.57 -17.41 -12.95
N ILE A 6 23.33 -16.92 -11.70
CA ILE A 6 23.25 -15.50 -11.39
C ILE A 6 24.56 -14.78 -11.71
N LYS A 7 25.70 -15.42 -11.44
CA LYS A 7 27.01 -14.88 -11.80
C LYS A 7 27.23 -14.76 -13.30
N ARG A 8 26.75 -15.73 -14.08
CA ARG A 8 26.88 -15.72 -15.55
C ARG A 8 25.93 -14.74 -16.23
N ARG A 9 24.73 -14.63 -15.70
CA ARG A 9 23.68 -13.75 -16.21
C ARG A 9 23.02 -13.05 -15.04
N PRO A 10 23.43 -11.82 -14.73
CA PRO A 10 22.79 -11.02 -13.68
C PRO A 10 21.27 -10.89 -13.94
N PRO A 11 20.43 -11.01 -12.91
CA PRO A 11 18.99 -10.85 -13.06
C PRO A 11 18.64 -9.38 -13.33
N ASP A 12 17.53 -9.15 -14.04
CA ASP A 12 17.00 -7.80 -14.23
C ASP A 12 16.43 -7.22 -12.92
N ILE A 13 15.97 -8.08 -12.02
CA ILE A 13 15.45 -7.71 -10.69
C ILE A 13 16.17 -8.54 -9.63
N LEU A 14 16.80 -7.86 -8.67
CA LEU A 14 17.45 -8.48 -7.52
C LEU A 14 16.67 -8.16 -6.24
N LEU A 15 16.00 -9.16 -5.66
CA LEU A 15 15.40 -9.07 -4.34
C LEU A 15 16.40 -9.48 -3.27
N THR A 16 16.65 -8.61 -2.32
CA THR A 16 17.64 -8.83 -1.27
C THR A 16 17.31 -8.02 -0.02
N ASN A 17 17.99 -8.28 1.09
CA ASN A 17 17.97 -7.41 2.25
C ASN A 17 19.27 -6.61 2.35
N TYR A 18 19.28 -5.54 3.16
CA TYR A 18 20.43 -4.63 3.25
C TYR A 18 21.73 -5.32 3.73
N LYS A 19 21.65 -6.28 4.65
CA LYS A 19 22.83 -7.02 5.10
C LYS A 19 23.41 -7.89 3.99
N GLN A 20 22.56 -8.60 3.24
CA GLN A 20 23.01 -9.38 2.10
C GLN A 20 23.57 -8.49 0.99
N LEU A 21 22.94 -7.33 0.77
CA LEU A 21 23.40 -6.34 -0.21
C LEU A 21 24.80 -5.83 0.14
N GLU A 22 25.08 -5.57 1.42
CA GLU A 22 26.38 -5.19 1.90
C GLU A 22 27.44 -6.28 1.63
N PHE A 23 27.11 -7.55 1.93
CA PHE A 23 28.00 -8.68 1.62
C PHE A 23 28.28 -8.81 0.11
N LEU A 24 27.28 -8.60 -0.74
CA LEU A 24 27.45 -8.66 -2.20
C LEU A 24 28.40 -7.56 -2.69
N LEU A 25 28.37 -6.36 -2.11
CA LEU A 25 29.27 -5.25 -2.45
C LEU A 25 30.72 -5.50 -2.02
N ILE A 26 30.93 -6.21 -0.90
CA ILE A 26 32.27 -6.50 -0.38
C ILE A 26 32.94 -7.60 -1.19
N ARG A 27 32.19 -8.61 -1.63
CA ARG A 27 32.74 -9.77 -2.33
C ARG A 27 33.13 -9.40 -3.77
N LYS A 28 34.39 -9.60 -4.10
CA LYS A 28 34.93 -9.33 -5.46
C LYS A 28 34.15 -10.06 -6.55
N ASP A 29 33.76 -11.30 -6.28
CA ASP A 29 33.05 -12.17 -7.22
C ASP A 29 31.60 -11.75 -7.49
N ASP A 30 30.97 -10.94 -6.66
CA ASP A 30 29.59 -10.55 -6.76
C ASP A 30 29.43 -9.08 -7.24
N ARG A 31 30.54 -8.36 -7.35
CA ARG A 31 30.57 -6.95 -7.76
C ARG A 31 29.99 -6.68 -9.14
N HIS A 32 30.08 -7.65 -10.05
CA HIS A 32 29.55 -7.55 -11.39
C HIS A 32 28.01 -7.43 -11.45
N LEU A 33 27.30 -7.70 -10.33
CA LEU A 33 25.86 -7.44 -10.20
C LEU A 33 25.53 -5.94 -10.18
N PHE A 34 26.50 -5.11 -9.82
CA PHE A 34 26.31 -3.66 -9.67
C PHE A 34 27.02 -2.94 -10.81
N THR A 35 26.28 -2.66 -11.86
CA THR A 35 26.80 -1.99 -13.06
C THR A 35 26.09 -0.68 -13.31
N SER A 36 26.57 0.09 -14.26
CA SER A 36 25.90 1.31 -14.73
C SER A 36 24.53 1.07 -15.40
N ALA A 37 24.14 -0.21 -15.57
CA ALA A 37 22.81 -0.59 -16.03
C ALA A 37 21.74 -0.52 -14.93
N LEU A 38 22.13 -0.38 -13.66
CA LEU A 38 21.19 -0.21 -12.55
C LEU A 38 20.39 1.09 -12.74
N ARG A 39 19.04 0.98 -12.73
CA ARG A 39 18.12 2.10 -12.95
C ARG A 39 17.26 2.42 -11.76
N TYR A 40 16.84 1.39 -11.03
CA TYR A 40 15.89 1.52 -9.94
C TYR A 40 16.46 0.90 -8.67
N LEU A 41 16.20 1.56 -7.56
CA LEU A 41 16.48 1.05 -6.23
C LEU A 41 15.22 1.26 -5.39
N VAL A 42 14.68 0.16 -4.89
CA VAL A 42 13.45 0.19 -4.09
C VAL A 42 13.77 -0.19 -2.65
N LEU A 43 13.42 0.67 -1.72
CA LEU A 43 13.46 0.40 -0.28
C LEU A 43 12.02 0.21 0.21
N ASP A 44 11.76 -0.98 0.74
CA ASP A 44 10.47 -1.29 1.36
C ASP A 44 10.47 -0.86 2.82
N GLU A 45 9.28 -0.45 3.31
CA GLU A 45 9.07 -0.09 4.72
C GLU A 45 9.99 1.05 5.22
N LEU A 46 10.03 2.18 4.49
CA LEU A 46 10.90 3.33 4.83
C LEU A 46 10.78 3.77 6.30
N HIS A 47 9.61 3.66 6.89
CA HIS A 47 9.36 4.02 8.28
C HIS A 47 10.12 3.17 9.30
N SER A 48 10.63 2.00 8.89
CA SER A 48 11.45 1.12 9.73
C SER A 48 12.89 1.60 9.87
N TYR A 49 13.39 2.42 8.94
CA TYR A 49 14.75 2.93 8.96
C TYR A 49 14.88 4.17 9.83
N ARG A 50 15.34 4.00 11.07
CA ARG A 50 15.47 5.08 12.05
C ARG A 50 16.85 5.08 12.70
N GLY A 51 17.31 6.26 13.12
CA GLY A 51 18.56 6.43 13.86
C GLY A 51 19.77 5.83 13.12
N ALA A 52 20.57 5.02 13.81
CA ALA A 52 21.79 4.42 13.27
C ALA A 52 21.52 3.58 12.02
N LEU A 53 20.40 2.84 11.97
CA LEU A 53 20.05 2.03 10.81
C LEU A 53 19.83 2.88 9.54
N ALA A 54 19.16 4.02 9.67
CA ALA A 54 18.97 4.94 8.55
C ALA A 54 20.33 5.43 8.00
N THR A 55 21.26 5.75 8.89
CA THR A 55 22.62 6.16 8.51
C THR A 55 23.39 5.03 7.80
N GLU A 56 23.30 3.79 8.32
CA GLU A 56 23.91 2.63 7.67
C GLU A 56 23.38 2.42 6.25
N ILE A 57 22.05 2.49 6.09
CA ILE A 57 21.38 2.36 4.76
C ILE A 57 21.80 3.50 3.84
N ALA A 58 21.79 4.74 4.31
CA ALA A 58 22.24 5.89 3.52
C ALA A 58 23.68 5.73 3.02
N CYS A 59 24.59 5.25 3.86
CA CYS A 59 25.96 4.93 3.47
C CYS A 59 26.03 3.79 2.45
N LEU A 60 25.22 2.73 2.65
CA LEU A 60 25.16 1.61 1.73
C LEU A 60 24.69 2.04 0.34
N LEU A 61 23.66 2.89 0.25
CA LEU A 61 23.16 3.43 -1.02
C LEU A 61 24.20 4.26 -1.76
N ARG A 62 24.95 5.10 -1.04
CA ARG A 62 26.06 5.87 -1.63
C ARG A 62 27.16 4.97 -2.17
N ARG A 63 27.47 3.86 -1.45
CA ARG A 63 28.44 2.84 -1.89
C ARG A 63 27.94 2.11 -3.16
N ILE A 64 26.67 1.76 -3.25
CA ILE A 64 26.06 1.16 -4.46
C ILE A 64 26.26 2.09 -5.66
N ARG A 65 25.90 3.37 -5.53
CA ARG A 65 26.07 4.35 -6.60
C ARG A 65 27.51 4.49 -7.04
N ALA A 66 28.42 4.67 -6.09
CA ALA A 66 29.84 4.81 -6.38
C ALA A 66 30.39 3.57 -7.07
N HIS A 67 29.99 2.36 -6.60
CA HIS A 67 30.43 1.09 -7.16
C HIS A 67 29.90 0.87 -8.59
N SER A 68 28.64 1.26 -8.84
CA SER A 68 28.00 1.15 -10.15
C SER A 68 28.44 2.27 -11.12
N GLY A 69 29.25 3.22 -10.68
CA GLY A 69 29.68 4.36 -11.51
C GLY A 69 28.55 5.30 -11.91
N LEU A 70 27.48 5.37 -11.10
CA LEU A 70 26.29 6.15 -11.39
C LEU A 70 26.49 7.61 -10.93
N LYS A 71 26.14 8.54 -11.81
CA LYS A 71 26.07 9.96 -11.50
C LYS A 71 24.75 10.32 -10.82
N PRO A 72 24.67 11.45 -10.10
CA PRO A 72 23.40 11.95 -9.58
C PRO A 72 22.32 12.01 -10.68
N GLY A 73 21.09 11.59 -10.35
CA GLY A 73 19.96 11.54 -11.28
C GLY A 73 19.92 10.34 -12.24
N GLN A 74 20.91 9.44 -12.20
CA GLN A 74 20.90 8.23 -13.04
C GLN A 74 20.24 7.01 -12.37
N LEU A 75 20.03 7.06 -11.06
CA LEU A 75 19.36 6.02 -10.28
C LEU A 75 18.06 6.58 -9.72
N THR A 76 16.94 5.99 -10.08
CA THR A 76 15.65 6.32 -9.50
C THR A 76 15.48 5.57 -8.19
N ALA A 77 15.45 6.29 -7.08
CA ALA A 77 15.18 5.74 -5.77
C ALA A 77 13.67 5.78 -5.49
N ILE A 78 13.11 4.66 -5.02
CA ILE A 78 11.70 4.52 -4.67
C ILE A 78 11.64 4.00 -3.23
N GLY A 79 10.78 4.59 -2.42
CA GLY A 79 10.51 4.12 -1.07
C GLY A 79 9.04 3.80 -0.89
N THR A 80 8.74 2.67 -0.23
CA THR A 80 7.38 2.34 0.20
C THR A 80 7.24 2.54 1.70
N SER A 81 6.05 2.89 2.17
CA SER A 81 5.76 3.04 3.60
C SER A 81 4.28 2.82 3.85
N ALA A 82 3.94 2.05 4.86
CA ALA A 82 2.56 1.85 5.29
C ALA A 82 2.00 3.08 6.03
N THR A 83 2.86 4.01 6.48
CA THR A 83 2.47 5.17 7.28
C THR A 83 2.85 6.47 6.56
N VAL A 84 2.15 6.77 5.48
CA VAL A 84 2.28 8.07 4.80
C VAL A 84 1.25 9.02 5.40
N SER A 85 1.72 10.09 6.04
CA SER A 85 0.83 11.13 6.54
C SER A 85 0.16 11.87 5.40
N SER A 86 -1.14 12.09 5.51
CA SER A 86 -1.89 12.93 4.55
C SER A 86 -1.74 14.44 4.80
N SER A 87 -1.11 14.83 5.92
CA SER A 87 -0.84 16.25 6.21
C SER A 87 0.35 16.78 5.41
N SER A 88 0.29 18.06 5.02
CA SER A 88 1.38 18.72 4.31
C SER A 88 2.70 18.73 5.09
N GLU A 89 2.63 18.87 6.42
CA GLU A 89 3.80 18.80 7.29
C GLU A 89 4.41 17.40 7.32
N GLY A 90 3.58 16.36 7.38
CA GLY A 90 4.03 14.97 7.34
C GLY A 90 4.67 14.60 6.00
N GLN A 91 4.12 15.07 4.90
CA GLN A 91 4.71 14.88 3.57
C GLN A 91 6.04 15.61 3.43
N ALA A 92 6.15 16.85 3.94
CA ALA A 92 7.41 17.59 3.93
C ALA A 92 8.49 16.87 4.76
N ALA A 93 8.17 16.41 5.97
CA ALA A 93 9.10 15.65 6.81
C ALA A 93 9.54 14.33 6.18
N LEU A 94 8.63 13.62 5.51
CA LEU A 94 8.95 12.39 4.79
C LEU A 94 9.85 12.67 3.57
N ALA A 95 9.60 13.75 2.83
CA ALA A 95 10.41 14.16 1.71
C ALA A 95 11.85 14.53 2.15
N GLU A 96 11.99 15.25 3.27
CA GLU A 96 13.29 15.57 3.86
C GLU A 96 14.05 14.29 4.26
N PHE A 97 13.40 13.40 5.01
CA PHE A 97 13.98 12.12 5.41
C PHE A 97 14.40 11.26 4.19
N ALA A 98 13.54 11.16 3.17
CA ALA A 98 13.84 10.43 1.95
C ALA A 98 15.02 11.07 1.19
N SER A 99 15.12 12.40 1.17
CA SER A 99 16.22 13.13 0.54
C SER A 99 17.56 12.81 1.23
N GLU A 100 17.58 12.80 2.56
CA GLU A 100 18.78 12.45 3.33
C GLU A 100 19.17 10.99 3.12
N LEU A 101 18.19 10.08 3.17
CA LEU A 101 18.41 8.64 3.03
C LEU A 101 18.93 8.29 1.63
N PHE A 102 18.24 8.76 0.60
CA PHE A 102 18.60 8.49 -0.78
C PHE A 102 19.79 9.33 -1.27
N GLY A 103 20.07 10.47 -0.65
CA GLY A 103 21.14 11.40 -1.08
C GLY A 103 20.79 12.09 -2.41
N GLU A 104 19.50 12.28 -2.67
CA GLU A 104 18.93 13.00 -3.82
C GLU A 104 17.75 13.83 -3.34
N THR A 105 17.41 14.89 -4.07
CA THR A 105 16.28 15.74 -3.69
C THR A 105 14.96 15.03 -3.97
N VAL A 106 14.17 14.80 -2.92
CA VAL A 106 12.78 14.36 -2.96
C VAL A 106 11.91 15.52 -2.52
N ARG A 107 10.90 15.86 -3.29
CA ARG A 107 9.97 16.94 -3.00
C ARG A 107 8.69 16.39 -2.37
N PRO A 108 7.93 17.20 -1.61
CA PRO A 108 6.62 16.78 -1.11
C PRO A 108 5.68 16.28 -2.22
N ASP A 109 5.73 16.87 -3.41
CA ASP A 109 4.93 16.46 -4.57
C ASP A 109 5.34 15.10 -5.16
N ASP A 110 6.51 14.59 -4.81
CA ASP A 110 6.96 13.25 -5.19
C ASP A 110 6.41 12.15 -4.24
N ILE A 111 5.71 12.56 -3.16
CA ILE A 111 5.06 11.65 -2.21
C ILE A 111 3.68 11.26 -2.73
N ILE A 112 3.53 9.99 -3.08
CA ILE A 112 2.26 9.43 -3.49
C ILE A 112 1.56 8.88 -2.25
N GLY A 113 0.53 9.56 -1.80
CA GLY A 113 -0.31 9.13 -0.69
C GLY A 113 -1.47 8.24 -1.14
N GLU A 114 -2.26 7.80 -0.17
CA GLU A 114 -3.50 7.10 -0.42
C GLU A 114 -4.52 8.06 -1.06
N SER A 115 -5.12 7.63 -2.15
CA SER A 115 -6.26 8.30 -2.76
C SER A 115 -7.51 7.45 -2.54
N VAL A 116 -8.34 7.87 -1.61
CA VAL A 116 -9.61 7.21 -1.32
C VAL A 116 -10.71 7.93 -2.09
N GLU A 117 -11.46 7.21 -2.91
CA GLU A 117 -12.64 7.76 -3.55
C GLU A 117 -13.68 8.14 -2.48
N PRO A 118 -14.20 9.36 -2.50
CA PRO A 118 -15.21 9.75 -1.53
C PRO A 118 -16.48 8.92 -1.73
N PRO A 119 -17.09 8.37 -0.66
CA PRO A 119 -18.27 7.53 -0.74
C PRO A 119 -19.48 8.26 -1.35
N ALA A 120 -19.48 9.58 -1.33
CA ALA A 120 -20.57 10.45 -1.80
C ALA A 120 -20.89 10.34 -3.31
N ALA A 121 -19.97 9.84 -4.12
CA ALA A 121 -20.19 9.74 -5.56
C ALA A 121 -21.16 8.59 -5.95
N ILE A 122 -21.38 7.64 -5.06
CA ILE A 122 -22.04 6.37 -5.37
C ILE A 122 -23.36 6.21 -4.62
N ALA A 123 -23.50 6.77 -3.42
CA ALA A 123 -24.68 6.57 -2.57
C ALA A 123 -25.71 7.71 -2.69
N LYS A 124 -26.92 7.39 -3.12
CA LYS A 124 -28.05 8.29 -2.93
C LYS A 124 -28.49 8.23 -1.46
N PRO A 125 -28.70 9.37 -0.79
CA PRO A 125 -29.12 9.36 0.59
C PRO A 125 -30.47 8.66 0.73
N TRP A 126 -30.51 7.62 1.55
CA TRP A 126 -31.78 6.99 1.95
C TRP A 126 -32.58 7.97 2.81
N LEU A 127 -33.77 8.29 2.39
CA LEU A 127 -34.67 9.23 3.08
C LEU A 127 -35.73 8.54 3.95
N GLY A 128 -35.72 7.21 4.01
CA GLY A 128 -36.66 6.43 4.84
C GLY A 128 -36.25 6.38 6.33
N PRO A 129 -37.11 5.85 7.19
CA PRO A 129 -36.81 5.63 8.58
C PRO A 129 -35.65 4.65 8.72
N LEU A 130 -34.81 4.83 9.75
CA LEU A 130 -33.75 3.86 10.05
C LEU A 130 -34.39 2.51 10.42
N PRO A 131 -33.90 1.40 9.88
CA PRO A 131 -34.39 0.09 10.25
C PRO A 131 -34.10 -0.19 11.72
N SER A 132 -35.04 -0.75 12.45
CA SER A 132 -34.80 -1.25 13.77
C SER A 132 -34.13 -2.62 13.69
N ILE A 133 -32.84 -2.69 14.02
CA ILE A 133 -32.07 -3.92 14.17
C ILE A 133 -31.88 -4.09 15.68
N THR A 134 -32.20 -5.28 16.18
CA THR A 134 -32.02 -5.64 17.59
C THR A 134 -30.79 -6.51 17.76
N ASP A 135 -30.25 -6.55 18.99
CA ASP A 135 -29.15 -7.46 19.32
C ASP A 135 -29.47 -8.92 19.04
N GLU A 136 -30.76 -9.31 19.16
CA GLU A 136 -31.25 -10.64 18.83
C GLU A 136 -31.15 -10.98 17.32
N ASP A 137 -31.35 -9.99 16.47
CA ASP A 137 -31.21 -10.15 15.01
C ASP A 137 -29.77 -10.45 14.59
N ILE A 138 -28.82 -9.98 15.39
CA ILE A 138 -27.36 -10.18 15.14
C ILE A 138 -26.87 -11.45 15.84
N ALA A 139 -27.29 -11.69 17.07
CA ALA A 139 -26.80 -12.82 17.89
C ALA A 139 -27.14 -14.19 17.30
N GLY A 140 -28.24 -14.30 16.53
CA GLY A 140 -28.67 -15.53 15.86
C GLY A 140 -28.24 -15.65 14.40
N LEU A 141 -27.43 -14.70 13.89
CA LEU A 141 -27.07 -14.67 12.47
C LEU A 141 -25.94 -15.64 12.14
N ASP A 142 -26.25 -16.61 11.29
CA ASP A 142 -25.24 -17.44 10.63
C ASP A 142 -24.80 -16.77 9.31
N CYS A 143 -23.62 -16.16 9.32
CA CYS A 143 -23.07 -15.50 8.14
C CYS A 143 -22.76 -16.44 6.97
N SER A 144 -22.72 -17.75 7.20
CA SER A 144 -22.59 -18.75 6.13
C SER A 144 -23.93 -19.09 5.47
N ASN A 145 -25.06 -18.71 6.11
CA ASN A 145 -26.41 -18.94 5.58
C ASN A 145 -26.87 -17.74 4.74
N ALA A 146 -26.80 -17.93 3.43
CA ALA A 146 -27.17 -16.91 2.44
C ALA A 146 -28.58 -16.30 2.61
N GLU A 147 -29.55 -17.13 3.04
CA GLU A 147 -30.92 -16.66 3.26
C GLU A 147 -31.04 -15.76 4.50
N GLN A 148 -30.32 -16.11 5.58
CA GLN A 148 -30.33 -15.29 6.79
C GLN A 148 -29.68 -13.93 6.55
N VAL A 149 -28.52 -13.95 5.88
CA VAL A 149 -27.80 -12.70 5.50
C VAL A 149 -28.69 -11.83 4.62
N MET A 150 -29.37 -12.43 3.64
CA MET A 150 -30.25 -11.68 2.73
C MET A 150 -31.46 -11.07 3.45
N ARG A 151 -32.09 -11.80 4.34
CA ARG A 151 -33.24 -11.29 5.13
C ARG A 151 -32.82 -10.11 6.03
N LEU A 152 -31.65 -10.20 6.66
CA LEU A 152 -31.13 -9.09 7.44
C LEU A 152 -30.81 -7.88 6.55
N ALA A 153 -30.20 -8.09 5.38
CA ALA A 153 -29.90 -7.02 4.43
C ALA A 153 -31.16 -6.34 3.91
N GLU A 154 -32.25 -7.10 3.63
CA GLU A 154 -33.55 -6.53 3.24
C GLU A 154 -34.18 -5.67 4.34
N ARG A 155 -34.05 -6.11 5.61
CA ARG A 155 -34.48 -5.30 6.76
C ARG A 155 -33.66 -4.02 6.90
N VAL A 156 -32.33 -4.11 6.77
CA VAL A 156 -31.44 -2.95 6.80
C VAL A 156 -31.73 -1.99 5.65
N ALA A 157 -31.99 -2.51 4.46
CA ALA A 157 -32.29 -1.70 3.28
C ALA A 157 -33.73 -1.18 3.26
N GLY A 158 -34.65 -1.76 4.05
CA GLY A 158 -36.09 -1.43 4.04
C GLY A 158 -36.79 -1.75 2.72
N ARG A 159 -36.20 -2.63 1.90
CA ARG A 159 -36.72 -3.03 0.58
C ARG A 159 -36.35 -4.47 0.25
N ALA A 160 -37.09 -5.10 -0.62
CA ALA A 160 -36.81 -6.42 -1.11
C ALA A 160 -35.52 -6.45 -1.97
N CYS A 161 -34.82 -7.56 -1.92
CA CYS A 161 -33.62 -7.77 -2.70
C CYS A 161 -33.95 -7.86 -4.21
N PRO A 162 -33.20 -7.18 -5.07
CA PRO A 162 -33.38 -7.30 -6.51
C PRO A 162 -33.05 -8.73 -6.98
N PRO A 163 -33.69 -9.20 -8.07
CA PRO A 163 -33.41 -10.51 -8.64
C PRO A 163 -31.98 -10.54 -9.19
N GLY A 164 -31.31 -11.67 -9.08
CA GLY A 164 -29.96 -11.89 -9.59
C GLY A 164 -29.48 -13.30 -9.28
N SER A 165 -28.47 -13.76 -9.99
CA SER A 165 -27.92 -15.11 -9.86
C SER A 165 -26.87 -15.22 -8.75
N ASP A 166 -26.11 -14.15 -8.50
CA ASP A 166 -25.07 -14.11 -7.46
C ASP A 166 -25.57 -13.33 -6.23
N ILE A 167 -25.32 -13.90 -5.05
CA ILE A 167 -25.68 -13.28 -3.77
C ILE A 167 -24.89 -12.00 -3.51
N THR A 168 -23.63 -11.94 -3.90
CA THR A 168 -22.77 -10.78 -3.70
C THR A 168 -23.24 -9.60 -4.53
N ASP A 169 -23.60 -9.84 -5.79
CA ASP A 169 -24.16 -8.80 -6.68
C ASP A 169 -25.50 -8.29 -6.17
N ARG A 170 -26.36 -9.19 -5.68
CA ARG A 170 -27.64 -8.86 -5.10
C ARG A 170 -27.52 -8.03 -3.83
N LEU A 171 -26.62 -8.41 -2.92
CA LEU A 171 -26.33 -7.66 -1.70
C LEU A 171 -25.75 -6.27 -2.03
N THR A 172 -24.82 -6.21 -2.95
CA THR A 172 -24.22 -4.95 -3.41
C THR A 172 -25.30 -4.02 -3.99
N ALA A 173 -26.16 -4.54 -4.86
CA ALA A 173 -27.25 -3.77 -5.43
C ALA A 173 -28.28 -3.31 -4.38
N LEU A 174 -28.51 -4.14 -3.35
CA LEU A 174 -29.43 -3.84 -2.26
C LEU A 174 -28.89 -2.73 -1.35
N LEU A 175 -27.60 -2.76 -1.02
CA LEU A 175 -26.95 -1.88 -0.05
C LEU A 175 -26.33 -0.63 -0.69
N LYS A 176 -26.16 -0.61 -2.00
CA LYS A 176 -25.50 0.47 -2.75
C LYS A 176 -26.07 1.87 -2.45
N ASP A 177 -27.39 1.97 -2.24
CA ASP A 177 -28.07 3.24 -1.96
C ASP A 177 -28.50 3.34 -0.49
N ASN A 178 -27.92 2.54 0.39
CA ASN A 178 -28.35 2.47 1.79
C ASN A 178 -27.63 3.52 2.64
N ARG A 179 -28.40 4.33 3.36
CA ARG A 179 -27.89 5.41 4.22
C ARG A 179 -26.97 4.89 5.34
N LEU A 180 -27.27 3.71 5.90
CA LEU A 180 -26.48 3.12 6.97
C LEU A 180 -25.13 2.64 6.44
N ALA A 181 -25.10 1.96 5.29
CA ALA A 181 -23.88 1.54 4.62
C ALA A 181 -23.00 2.77 4.29
N TYR A 182 -23.60 3.82 3.75
CA TYR A 182 -22.91 5.09 3.47
C TYR A 182 -22.34 5.74 4.73
N ALA A 183 -23.11 5.78 5.82
CA ALA A 183 -22.66 6.36 7.07
C ALA A 183 -21.48 5.56 7.69
N LEU A 184 -21.53 4.23 7.60
CA LEU A 184 -20.44 3.36 8.04
C LEU A 184 -19.17 3.58 7.20
N GLU A 185 -19.30 3.60 5.88
CA GLU A 185 -18.20 3.86 4.97
C GLU A 185 -17.57 5.23 5.24
N ALA A 186 -18.38 6.27 5.39
CA ALA A 186 -17.91 7.62 5.73
C ALA A 186 -17.21 7.71 7.10
N CYS A 187 -17.53 6.82 8.04
CA CYS A 187 -16.85 6.73 9.33
C CYS A 187 -15.50 5.99 9.23
N LEU A 188 -15.40 5.01 8.33
CA LEU A 188 -14.17 4.21 8.15
C LEU A 188 -13.09 4.95 7.34
N ILE A 189 -13.50 5.93 6.52
CA ILE A 189 -12.58 6.70 5.65
C ILE A 189 -12.01 7.95 6.37
N LYS A 190 -12.55 8.30 7.54
CA LYS A 190 -12.00 9.39 8.37
C LYS A 190 -10.84 8.92 9.22
#